data_4a82b310473efed0c7f6bc00727f8db3
#
_entry.id   4a82b310473efed0c7f6bc00727f8db3
#
_cell.length_a   1.000
_cell.length_b   1.000
_cell.length_c   1.000
_cell.angle_alpha   90.00
_cell.angle_beta   90.00
_cell.angle_gamma   90.00
#
_symmetry.space_group_name_H-M   'P 1'
#
loop_
_entity.id
_entity.type
_entity.pdbx_description
1 polymer ?
#
loop_
_entity_poly.entity_id
_entity_poly.type
_entity_poly.pdbx_seq_one_letter_code
_entity_poly.pdbx_strand_id
1 'polypeptide(L)' 'MNILVTGAQGFVGKNLVANLRNIAQGKNRTRPNLHIEEIFAYDLDTDPALLGDYCARADFVFHLAGVN' A
#
# COMPACT_ATOMS: atom_id res chain seq x y z
N MET A 1 5.82 9.66 -3.52
CA MET A 1 5.68 8.87 -2.29
C MET A 1 5.33 7.43 -2.66
N ASN A 2 6.10 6.49 -2.16
CA ASN A 2 5.84 5.07 -2.34
C ASN A 2 5.26 4.51 -1.04
N ILE A 3 4.22 3.71 -1.14
CA ILE A 3 3.51 3.18 0.03
C ILE A 3 3.54 1.66 -0.02
N LEU A 4 3.93 1.04 1.08
CA LEU A 4 3.87 -0.41 1.26
C LEU A 4 2.69 -0.75 2.17
N VAL A 5 1.87 -1.70 1.74
CA VAL A 5 0.78 -2.24 2.56
C VAL A 5 1.04 -3.74 2.77
N THR A 6 1.28 -4.15 4.02
CA THR A 6 1.36 -5.56 4.38
C THR A 6 -0.01 -6.05 4.83
N GLY A 7 -0.33 -7.32 4.60
CA GLY A 7 -1.68 -7.83 4.83
C GLY A 7 -2.68 -7.31 3.80
N ALA A 8 -2.21 -7.07 2.57
CA ALA A 8 -2.98 -6.40 1.53
C ALA A 8 -4.19 -7.20 1.06
N GLN A 9 -4.21 -8.51 1.25
CA GLN A 9 -5.32 -9.37 0.83
C GLN A 9 -6.41 -9.50 1.90
N GLY A 10 -6.15 -9.04 3.13
CA GLY A 10 -7.17 -8.99 4.16
C GLY A 10 -8.24 -7.95 3.85
N PHE A 11 -9.35 -7.99 4.56
CA PHE A 11 -10.49 -7.09 4.32
C PHE A 11 -10.05 -5.62 4.39
N VAL A 12 -9.39 -5.24 5.48
CA VAL A 12 -8.91 -3.86 5.67
C VAL A 12 -7.85 -3.51 4.62
N GLY A 13 -6.93 -4.44 4.34
CA GLY A 13 -5.88 -4.23 3.36
C GLY A 13 -6.40 -3.96 1.96
N LYS A 14 -7.37 -4.74 1.51
CA LYS A 14 -7.97 -4.55 0.19
C LYS A 14 -8.64 -3.18 0.07
N ASN A 15 -9.37 -2.78 1.10
CA ASN A 15 -10.03 -1.47 1.11
C ASN A 15 -9.01 -0.34 1.12
N LEU A 16 -7.95 -0.46 1.92
CA LEU A 16 -6.90 0.55 1.98
C LEU A 16 -6.20 0.68 0.64
N VAL A 17 -5.82 -0.44 0.03
CA VAL A 17 -5.14 -0.42 -1.28
C VAL A 17 -6.03 0.23 -2.33
N ALA A 18 -7.32 -0.10 -2.35
CA ALA A 18 -8.26 0.49 -3.30
C ALA A 18 -8.35 2.01 -3.13
N ASN A 19 -8.43 2.49 -1.87
CA ASN A 19 -8.46 3.92 -1.59
C ASN A 19 -7.17 4.61 -2.01
N LEU A 20 -6.02 4.01 -1.71
CA LEU A 20 -4.73 4.57 -2.10
C LEU A 20 -4.59 4.66 -3.62
N ARG A 21 -5.07 3.65 -4.35
CA ARG A 21 -5.06 3.69 -5.82
C ARG A 21 -5.94 4.80 -6.36
N ASN A 22 -7.09 5.04 -5.74
CA ASN A 22 -7.96 6.15 -6.15
C ASN A 22 -7.26 7.49 -5.95
N ILE A 23 -6.55 7.67 -4.85
CA ILE A 23 -5.78 8.89 -4.59
C ILE A 23 -4.66 9.03 -5.63
N ALA A 24 -3.93 7.94 -5.92
CA ALA A 24 -2.83 7.93 -6.87
C ALA A 24 -3.30 8.30 -8.27
N GLN A 25 -4.52 7.90 -8.64
CA GLN A 25 -5.10 8.20 -9.95
C GLN A 25 -5.76 9.59 -10.02
N GLY A 26 -5.70 10.34 -8.94
CA GLY A 26 -6.29 11.68 -8.89
C GLY A 26 -7.80 11.70 -8.79
N LYS A 27 -8.43 10.57 -8.49
CA LYS A 27 -9.90 10.48 -8.37
C LYS A 27 -10.41 11.10 -7.08
N ASN A 28 -9.61 11.06 -6.03
CA ASN A 28 -9.95 11.65 -4.74
C ASN A 28 -9.26 13.01 -4.63
N ARG A 29 -10.06 14.09 -4.70
CA ARG A 29 -9.54 15.44 -4.71
C ARG A 29 -9.47 16.09 -3.33
N THR A 30 -9.81 15.36 -2.29
CA THR A 30 -9.76 15.90 -0.92
C THR A 30 -8.33 16.09 -0.43
N ARG A 31 -7.36 15.49 -1.11
CA ARG A 31 -5.93 15.59 -0.76
C ARG A 31 -5.10 15.91 -1.99
N PRO A 32 -5.23 17.13 -2.54
CA PRO A 32 -4.57 17.47 -3.80
C PRO A 32 -3.04 17.49 -3.71
N ASN A 33 -2.49 17.64 -2.49
CA ASN A 33 -1.04 17.68 -2.29
C ASN A 33 -0.41 16.30 -2.11
N LEU A 34 -1.22 15.26 -1.99
CA LEU A 34 -0.71 13.91 -1.79
C LEU A 34 -0.39 13.28 -3.15
N HIS A 35 0.88 13.00 -3.37
CA HIS A 35 1.34 12.38 -4.61
C HIS A 35 1.84 10.97 -4.32
N ILE A 36 1.10 9.98 -4.79
CA ILE A 36 1.45 8.56 -4.64
C ILE A 36 1.97 8.04 -5.98
N GLU A 37 3.22 7.62 -6.00
CA GLU A 37 3.88 7.10 -7.21
C GLU A 37 3.65 5.61 -7.36
N GLU A 38 3.87 4.84 -6.28
CA GLU A 38 3.68 3.39 -6.30
C GLU A 38 3.06 2.90 -5.00
N ILE A 39 2.30 1.82 -5.12
CA ILE A 39 1.69 1.12 -3.99
C ILE A 39 2.16 -0.33 -4.05
N PHE A 40 2.91 -0.76 -3.05
CA PHE A 40 3.38 -2.13 -2.94
C PHE A 40 2.43 -2.91 -2.05
N ALA A 41 1.72 -3.86 -2.63
CA ALA A 41 0.80 -4.72 -1.90
C ALA A 41 1.51 -6.05 -1.58
N TYR A 42 1.70 -6.34 -0.30
CA TYR A 42 2.39 -7.53 0.17
C TYR A 42 1.48 -8.37 1.05
N ASP A 43 1.48 -9.68 0.80
CA ASP A 43 0.76 -10.63 1.65
C ASP A 43 1.48 -11.97 1.65
N LEU A 44 0.86 -12.98 2.27
CA LEU A 44 1.48 -14.29 2.50
C LEU A 44 1.93 -15.00 1.22
N ASP A 45 1.24 -14.81 0.12
CA ASP A 45 1.59 -15.40 -1.17
C ASP A 45 2.49 -14.53 -2.03
N THR A 46 2.90 -13.37 -1.53
CA THR A 46 3.92 -12.56 -2.19
C THR A 46 5.30 -13.13 -1.86
N ASP A 47 6.21 -13.12 -2.84
CA ASP A 47 7.56 -13.60 -2.63
C ASP A 47 8.23 -12.83 -1.49
N PRO A 48 8.68 -13.51 -0.41
CA PRO A 48 9.33 -12.83 0.72
C PRO A 48 10.57 -12.02 0.34
N ALA A 49 11.25 -12.37 -0.74
CA ALA A 49 12.40 -11.62 -1.22
C ALA A 49 12.05 -10.20 -1.63
N LEU A 50 10.81 -9.95 -2.02
CA LEU A 50 10.35 -8.63 -2.42
C LEU A 50 10.14 -7.70 -1.23
N LEU A 51 9.93 -8.24 -0.03
CA LEU A 51 9.64 -7.41 1.16
C LEU A 51 10.79 -6.46 1.47
N GLY A 52 12.03 -6.94 1.39
CA GLY A 52 13.21 -6.09 1.61
C GLY A 52 13.30 -4.95 0.61
N ASP A 53 13.05 -5.24 -0.67
CA ASP A 53 13.05 -4.22 -1.71
C ASP A 53 11.92 -3.20 -1.49
N TYR A 54 10.72 -3.67 -1.17
CA TYR A 54 9.58 -2.79 -0.91
C TYR A 54 9.85 -1.88 0.29
N CYS A 55 10.40 -2.43 1.38
CA CYS A 55 10.73 -1.64 2.56
C CYS A 55 11.78 -0.57 2.25
N ALA A 56 12.78 -0.90 1.43
CA ALA A 56 13.82 0.04 1.05
C ALA A 56 13.29 1.20 0.19
N ARG A 57 12.26 0.93 -0.60
CA ARG A 57 11.69 1.91 -1.53
C ARG A 57 10.49 2.66 -0.96
N ALA A 58 9.86 2.14 0.09
CA ALA A 58 8.66 2.75 0.64
C ALA A 58 8.98 3.96 1.51
N ASP A 59 8.20 5.00 1.34
CA ASP A 59 8.23 6.18 2.22
C ASP A 59 7.30 6.00 3.41
N PHE A 60 6.25 5.19 3.22
CA PHE A 60 5.24 4.90 4.25
C PHE A 60 4.91 3.42 4.25
N VAL A 61 4.69 2.86 5.43
CA VAL A 61 4.30 1.46 5.59
C VAL A 61 3.02 1.36 6.43
N PHE A 62 2.01 0.72 5.87
CA PHE A 62 0.82 0.31 6.62
C PHE A 62 0.95 -1.18 6.90
N HIS A 63 1.21 -1.52 8.16
CA HIS A 63 1.40 -2.90 8.57
C HIS A 63 0.11 -3.48 9.12
N LEU A 64 -0.63 -4.18 8.26
CA LEU A 64 -1.94 -4.74 8.60
C LEU A 64 -1.91 -6.25 8.81
N ALA A 65 -0.75 -6.87 8.70
CA ALA A 65 -0.61 -8.30 8.93
C ALA A 65 -1.04 -8.64 10.35
N GLY A 66 -1.94 -9.61 10.49
CA GLY A 66 -2.47 -10.00 11.79
C GLY A 66 -3.71 -9.23 12.24
N VAL A 67 -4.16 -8.26 11.47
CA VAL A 67 -5.41 -7.52 11.74
C VAL A 67 -6.55 -8.24 11.04
N ASN A 68 -7.51 -8.70 11.83
CA ASN A 68 -8.68 -9.42 11.31
C ASN A 68 -9.97 -8.75 11.77
#